data_0bd5a15b3a11a7ca7041606b0e1adf28
#
_entry.id   0bd5a15b3a11a7ca7041606b0e1adf28
#
_cell.length_a   1.000
_cell.length_b   1.000
_cell.length_c   1.000
_cell.angle_alpha   90.00
_cell.angle_beta   90.00
_cell.angle_gamma   90.00
#
_symmetry.space_group_name_H-M   'P 1'
#
loop_
_entity.id
_entity.type
_entity.pdbx_description
1 polymer ?
#
loop_
_entity_poly.entity_id
_entity_poly.type
_entity_poly.pdbx_seq_one_letter_code
_entity_poly.pdbx_strand_id
1 'polypeptide(L)'
;TVNRLDLDSDGDECFDVIESGYGDLDNPSDGKVGTEPTEYTEDGKVKNVVYKTQTEIDDLDGNGTKDYLEKGSDLSKVSDPTSVNVLEYSSVTFTASGSTVGDLGTITYSWQITADNGDTWENITAYTAANPNHPGKYSDLDKTTMKIDSVTAAMTEFKYRLLMQTLAFKCDLDVTSSAAQLTVFKTDTDSDGIPDETDLDDDNDGITDVTEGGDDLDTDEDGRPNR
;
A
#
# COMPACT_ATOMS: atom_id res chain seq x y z
N THR A 1 -36.88 0.29 11.07
CA THR A 1 -37.13 -1.17 11.04
C THR A 1 -36.76 -1.76 12.39
N VAL A 2 -37.33 -2.90 12.79
CA VAL A 2 -36.95 -3.57 14.04
C VAL A 2 -35.72 -4.45 13.69
N ASN A 3 -34.63 -4.34 14.42
CA ASN A 3 -33.34 -5.02 14.11
C ASN A 3 -33.48 -6.49 13.66
N ARG A 4 -34.39 -7.26 14.25
CA ARG A 4 -34.58 -8.68 13.88
C ARG A 4 -35.11 -8.92 12.47
N LEU A 5 -35.54 -7.88 11.75
CA LEU A 5 -36.06 -7.88 10.38
C LEU A 5 -35.24 -6.99 9.45
N ASP A 6 -34.21 -6.38 9.99
CA ASP A 6 -33.26 -5.54 9.29
C ASP A 6 -32.05 -6.40 8.93
N LEU A 7 -31.54 -6.25 7.76
CA LEU A 7 -30.33 -6.92 7.30
C LEU A 7 -29.10 -6.01 7.37
N ASP A 8 -29.32 -4.74 7.72
CA ASP A 8 -28.33 -3.67 7.85
C ASP A 8 -28.84 -2.78 9.00
N SER A 9 -28.48 -3.16 10.23
CA SER A 9 -29.07 -2.64 11.45
C SER A 9 -28.69 -1.21 11.78
N ASP A 10 -27.53 -0.75 11.33
CA ASP A 10 -26.99 0.60 11.54
C ASP A 10 -27.15 1.51 10.31
N GLY A 11 -27.43 0.92 9.15
CA GLY A 11 -27.78 1.64 7.93
C GLY A 11 -26.57 2.24 7.23
N ASP A 12 -25.48 1.50 7.17
CA ASP A 12 -24.22 1.93 6.55
C ASP A 12 -23.93 1.25 5.19
N GLU A 13 -24.91 0.47 4.67
CA GLU A 13 -24.85 -0.29 3.43
C GLU A 13 -24.01 -1.59 3.53
N CYS A 14 -23.56 -1.96 4.72
CA CYS A 14 -22.96 -3.26 5.03
C CYS A 14 -24.00 -4.18 5.68
N PHE A 15 -24.03 -5.43 5.28
CA PHE A 15 -25.00 -6.36 5.89
C PHE A 15 -24.52 -6.88 7.24
N ASP A 16 -25.42 -6.93 8.21
CA ASP A 16 -25.18 -7.47 9.56
C ASP A 16 -24.48 -8.83 9.55
N VAL A 17 -24.75 -9.67 8.56
CA VAL A 17 -24.15 -11.00 8.42
C VAL A 17 -22.64 -10.92 8.16
N ILE A 18 -22.21 -9.93 7.40
CA ILE A 18 -20.80 -9.69 7.10
C ILE A 18 -20.08 -9.16 8.34
N GLU A 19 -20.64 -8.15 8.96
CA GLU A 19 -20.08 -7.47 10.14
C GLU A 19 -20.07 -8.36 11.38
N SER A 20 -21.02 -9.30 11.48
CA SER A 20 -21.03 -10.33 12.52
C SER A 20 -19.99 -11.43 12.31
N GLY A 21 -19.18 -11.36 11.23
CA GLY A 21 -18.17 -12.37 10.90
C GLY A 21 -18.72 -13.65 10.27
N TYR A 22 -19.90 -13.58 9.64
CA TYR A 22 -20.46 -14.67 8.84
C TYR A 22 -20.30 -14.44 7.33
N GLY A 23 -19.55 -13.42 6.90
CA GLY A 23 -19.47 -12.99 5.50
C GLY A 23 -19.17 -14.08 4.49
N ASP A 24 -18.34 -15.07 4.85
CA ASP A 24 -18.04 -16.23 4.01
C ASP A 24 -19.25 -17.14 3.78
N LEU A 25 -20.29 -16.99 4.57
CA LEU A 25 -21.53 -17.78 4.50
C LEU A 25 -22.67 -17.00 3.84
N ASP A 26 -22.47 -15.73 3.48
CA ASP A 26 -23.41 -14.91 2.72
C ASP A 26 -23.23 -15.18 1.22
N ASN A 27 -23.91 -16.18 0.74
CA ASN A 27 -23.92 -16.56 -0.68
C ASN A 27 -25.37 -16.84 -1.12
N PRO A 28 -25.99 -15.95 -1.94
CA PRO A 28 -25.38 -15.08 -2.97
C PRO A 28 -25.17 -13.60 -2.62
N SER A 29 -24.76 -13.22 -1.45
CA SER A 29 -24.55 -11.83 -1.01
C SER A 29 -25.87 -11.06 -0.95
N ASP A 30 -26.84 -11.64 -0.24
CA ASP A 30 -28.17 -11.09 -0.05
C ASP A 30 -28.45 -10.66 1.41
N GLY A 31 -27.40 -10.58 2.22
CA GLY A 31 -27.47 -10.25 3.63
C GLY A 31 -27.94 -11.37 4.53
N LYS A 32 -27.93 -12.62 4.04
CA LYS A 32 -28.40 -13.79 4.79
C LYS A 32 -27.36 -14.91 4.81
N VAL A 33 -27.34 -15.61 5.92
CA VAL A 33 -26.48 -16.80 6.07
C VAL A 33 -27.05 -17.98 5.27
N GLY A 34 -26.21 -18.62 4.48
CA GLY A 34 -26.52 -19.85 3.76
C GLY A 34 -26.36 -19.72 2.25
N THR A 35 -26.44 -20.85 1.56
CA THR A 35 -26.45 -20.92 0.09
C THR A 35 -27.84 -21.21 -0.42
N GLU A 36 -28.27 -20.55 -1.45
CA GLU A 36 -29.56 -20.83 -2.07
C GLU A 36 -29.55 -22.16 -2.88
N PRO A 37 -30.62 -22.97 -2.81
CA PRO A 37 -31.81 -22.83 -1.96
C PRO A 37 -31.50 -23.11 -0.49
N THR A 38 -31.86 -22.21 0.39
CA THR A 38 -31.58 -22.31 1.83
C THR A 38 -32.40 -23.41 2.48
N GLU A 39 -31.76 -24.36 3.13
CA GLU A 39 -32.38 -25.39 3.94
C GLU A 39 -32.44 -24.99 5.42
N TYR A 40 -33.56 -25.26 6.06
CA TYR A 40 -33.82 -24.92 7.45
C TYR A 40 -33.96 -26.17 8.34
N THR A 41 -33.58 -26.02 9.59
CA THR A 41 -33.86 -26.97 10.67
C THR A 41 -35.32 -26.78 11.15
N GLU A 42 -35.83 -27.70 12.00
CA GLU A 42 -37.18 -27.61 12.53
C GLU A 42 -37.39 -26.37 13.42
N ASP A 43 -36.34 -25.84 14.02
CA ASP A 43 -36.33 -24.62 14.82
C ASP A 43 -36.04 -23.33 14.00
N GLY A 44 -36.04 -23.45 12.66
CA GLY A 44 -35.90 -22.31 11.75
C GLY A 44 -34.50 -21.81 11.50
N LYS A 45 -33.46 -22.51 11.97
CA LYS A 45 -32.06 -22.16 11.69
C LYS A 45 -31.63 -22.69 10.33
N VAL A 46 -30.74 -21.99 9.70
CA VAL A 46 -30.09 -22.46 8.46
C VAL A 46 -29.23 -23.68 8.77
N LYS A 47 -29.40 -24.73 7.99
CA LYS A 47 -28.59 -25.96 8.13
C LYS A 47 -27.12 -25.71 7.78
N ASN A 48 -26.24 -26.46 8.44
CA ASN A 48 -24.78 -26.42 8.23
C ASN A 48 -24.12 -25.10 8.62
N VAL A 49 -24.80 -24.24 9.35
CA VAL A 49 -24.26 -23.02 9.94
C VAL A 49 -23.98 -23.22 11.41
N VAL A 50 -22.77 -22.88 11.83
CA VAL A 50 -22.42 -22.79 13.26
C VAL A 50 -22.80 -21.39 13.73
N TYR A 51 -23.85 -21.30 14.52
CA TYR A 51 -24.32 -20.02 15.05
C TYR A 51 -23.38 -19.53 16.15
N LYS A 52 -22.93 -18.32 16.00
CA LYS A 52 -22.11 -17.62 16.99
C LYS A 52 -22.96 -17.23 18.21
N THR A 53 -22.37 -17.28 19.37
CA THR A 53 -22.93 -16.64 20.57
C THR A 53 -22.69 -15.13 20.52
N GLN A 54 -23.40 -14.38 21.36
CA GLN A 54 -23.25 -12.91 21.40
C GLN A 54 -21.80 -12.45 21.69
N THR A 55 -21.01 -13.28 22.36
CA THR A 55 -19.60 -12.99 22.66
C THR A 55 -18.65 -13.33 21.49
N GLU A 56 -19.10 -14.13 20.54
CA GLU A 56 -18.34 -14.54 19.37
C GLU A 56 -18.65 -13.69 18.12
N ILE A 57 -19.72 -12.87 18.18
CA ILE A 57 -20.01 -11.86 17.14
C ILE A 57 -18.94 -10.79 17.22
N ASP A 58 -18.49 -10.35 16.04
CA ASP A 58 -17.37 -9.44 15.92
C ASP A 58 -17.61 -8.07 16.59
N ASP A 59 -16.54 -7.55 17.13
CA ASP A 59 -16.37 -6.26 17.80
C ASP A 59 -14.87 -5.96 17.62
N LEU A 60 -14.52 -5.55 16.43
CA LEU A 60 -13.13 -5.52 15.97
C LEU A 60 -12.32 -4.39 16.59
N ASP A 61 -12.98 -3.29 16.95
CA ASP A 61 -12.35 -2.17 17.65
C ASP A 61 -12.32 -2.36 19.17
N GLY A 62 -13.12 -3.34 19.70
CA GLY A 62 -13.13 -3.72 21.10
C GLY A 62 -13.81 -2.70 22.02
N ASN A 63 -14.68 -1.84 21.49
CA ASN A 63 -15.34 -0.79 22.27
C ASN A 63 -16.55 -1.30 23.09
N GLY A 64 -17.02 -2.53 22.83
CA GLY A 64 -18.13 -3.19 23.50
C GLY A 64 -19.46 -3.10 22.80
N THR A 65 -19.58 -2.33 21.73
CA THR A 65 -20.68 -2.38 20.76
C THR A 65 -20.30 -3.38 19.68
N LYS A 66 -21.24 -4.06 19.09
CA LYS A 66 -20.98 -5.02 18.03
C LYS A 66 -20.94 -4.31 16.68
N ASP A 67 -20.04 -4.74 15.80
CA ASP A 67 -19.80 -4.08 14.51
C ASP A 67 -21.11 -3.87 13.72
N TYR A 68 -22.02 -4.85 13.72
CA TYR A 68 -23.33 -4.75 13.04
C TYR A 68 -24.32 -3.74 13.67
N LEU A 69 -23.95 -3.08 14.74
CA LEU A 69 -24.75 -2.02 15.41
C LEU A 69 -24.09 -0.64 15.33
N GLU A 70 -22.94 -0.57 14.71
CA GLU A 70 -22.15 0.64 14.59
C GLU A 70 -21.87 0.94 13.13
N LYS A 71 -22.17 2.16 12.71
CA LYS A 71 -21.82 2.60 11.35
C LYS A 71 -20.33 2.48 11.11
N GLY A 72 -19.99 1.72 10.08
CA GLY A 72 -18.64 1.67 9.57
C GLY A 72 -18.09 3.06 9.26
N SER A 73 -16.78 3.24 9.42
CA SER A 73 -16.13 4.49 9.05
C SER A 73 -15.95 4.56 7.55
N ASP A 74 -16.43 5.61 6.91
CA ASP A 74 -16.02 5.92 5.56
C ASP A 74 -14.52 6.22 5.52
N LEU A 75 -13.75 5.27 5.06
CA LEU A 75 -12.33 5.49 4.77
C LEU A 75 -12.21 6.29 3.47
N SER A 76 -11.63 7.45 3.53
CA SER A 76 -11.44 8.31 2.38
C SER A 76 -9.98 8.70 2.17
N LYS A 77 -9.58 8.81 0.91
CA LYS A 77 -8.28 9.34 0.53
C LYS A 77 -8.27 10.85 0.74
N VAL A 78 -7.22 11.35 1.40
CA VAL A 78 -6.98 12.79 1.62
C VAL A 78 -5.91 13.33 0.68
N SER A 79 -4.83 12.61 0.46
CA SER A 79 -3.76 13.03 -0.44
C SER A 79 -3.15 11.87 -1.21
N ASP A 80 -2.66 12.18 -2.41
CA ASP A 80 -1.92 11.28 -3.27
C ASP A 80 -0.41 11.54 -3.18
N PRO A 81 0.44 10.53 -3.40
CA PRO A 81 1.86 10.73 -3.58
C PRO A 81 2.11 11.43 -4.93
N THR A 82 3.20 12.18 -5.00
CA THR A 82 3.63 12.86 -6.23
C THR A 82 4.77 12.11 -6.90
N SER A 83 4.77 12.07 -8.23
CA SER A 83 5.88 11.52 -9.01
C SER A 83 7.17 12.31 -8.78
N VAL A 84 8.29 11.60 -8.76
CA VAL A 84 9.60 12.16 -8.39
C VAL A 84 10.62 11.83 -9.47
N ASN A 85 11.44 12.83 -9.80
CA ASN A 85 12.60 12.71 -10.69
C ASN A 85 13.87 13.00 -9.87
N VAL A 86 14.79 12.05 -9.83
CA VAL A 86 16.01 12.15 -8.99
C VAL A 86 17.22 11.53 -9.69
N LEU A 87 18.40 11.89 -9.26
CA LEU A 87 19.65 11.23 -9.66
C LEU A 87 19.81 9.90 -8.92
N GLU A 88 20.58 8.99 -9.50
CA GLU A 88 20.97 7.73 -8.85
C GLU A 88 21.59 8.00 -7.46
N TYR A 89 21.48 7.00 -6.61
CA TYR A 89 21.95 7.00 -5.23
C TYR A 89 21.29 8.02 -4.29
N SER A 90 20.37 8.84 -4.80
CA SER A 90 19.56 9.73 -3.96
C SER A 90 18.56 8.95 -3.11
N SER A 91 18.10 9.57 -2.03
CA SER A 91 16.96 9.08 -1.25
C SER A 91 15.67 9.77 -1.67
N VAL A 92 14.59 9.00 -1.73
CA VAL A 92 13.25 9.47 -2.13
C VAL A 92 12.24 9.21 -1.03
N THR A 93 11.29 10.12 -0.88
CA THR A 93 10.17 9.99 0.04
C THR A 93 8.86 10.16 -0.71
N PHE A 94 7.95 9.19 -0.56
CA PHE A 94 6.57 9.30 -1.02
C PHE A 94 5.66 9.48 0.18
N THR A 95 4.68 10.38 0.06
CA THR A 95 3.72 10.67 1.13
C THR A 95 2.31 10.62 0.57
N ALA A 96 1.42 9.90 1.23
CA ALA A 96 0.00 9.86 0.96
C ALA A 96 -0.75 9.73 2.28
N SER A 97 -2.03 10.06 2.30
CA SER A 97 -2.82 9.96 3.53
C SER A 97 -4.29 9.69 3.26
N GLY A 98 -4.94 9.11 4.25
CA GLY A 98 -6.37 8.95 4.33
C GLY A 98 -6.91 9.44 5.66
N SER A 99 -8.22 9.55 5.74
CA SER A 99 -8.93 9.85 6.97
C SER A 99 -10.17 8.97 7.08
N THR A 100 -10.59 8.69 8.29
CA THR A 100 -11.89 8.08 8.60
C THR A 100 -12.85 9.15 9.11
N VAL A 101 -14.13 8.98 8.80
CA VAL A 101 -15.22 9.79 9.39
C VAL A 101 -15.92 8.89 10.40
N GLY A 102 -15.88 9.26 11.67
CA GLY A 102 -16.38 8.45 12.77
C GLY A 102 -15.27 7.98 13.71
N ASP A 103 -15.64 7.29 14.77
CA ASP A 103 -14.71 6.90 15.85
C ASP A 103 -14.17 5.46 15.66
N LEU A 104 -14.24 4.93 14.45
CA LEU A 104 -14.08 3.52 14.19
C LEU A 104 -12.72 3.19 13.55
N GLY A 105 -11.82 2.77 14.40
CA GLY A 105 -10.64 2.02 14.03
C GLY A 105 -9.43 2.82 13.56
N THR A 106 -8.31 2.21 13.78
CA THR A 106 -7.01 2.71 13.30
C THR A 106 -6.85 2.37 11.83
N ILE A 107 -6.51 3.36 11.00
CA ILE A 107 -6.13 3.10 9.61
C ILE A 107 -4.80 2.35 9.60
N THR A 108 -4.77 1.23 8.90
CA THR A 108 -3.54 0.53 8.57
C THR A 108 -3.07 0.92 7.18
N TYR A 109 -1.78 1.03 7.00
CA TYR A 109 -1.13 1.47 5.78
C TYR A 109 -0.25 0.38 5.21
N SER A 110 -0.24 0.24 3.89
CA SER A 110 0.67 -0.65 3.19
C SER A 110 1.05 -0.06 1.84
N TRP A 111 2.33 0.21 1.64
CA TRP A 111 2.81 0.67 0.35
C TRP A 111 2.90 -0.46 -0.66
N GLN A 112 2.38 -0.21 -1.84
CA GLN A 112 2.37 -1.12 -2.98
C GLN A 112 3.26 -0.59 -4.10
N ILE A 113 3.81 -1.53 -4.86
CA ILE A 113 4.69 -1.30 -6.01
C ILE A 113 4.12 -1.99 -7.24
N THR A 114 4.37 -1.41 -8.40
CA THR A 114 4.19 -2.04 -9.69
C THR A 114 5.42 -1.82 -10.56
N ALA A 115 5.80 -2.85 -11.32
CA ALA A 115 6.87 -2.81 -12.32
C ALA A 115 6.32 -2.97 -13.76
N ASP A 116 5.01 -3.09 -13.93
CA ASP A 116 4.31 -3.35 -15.19
C ASP A 116 3.34 -2.24 -15.57
N ASN A 117 3.69 -1.01 -15.22
CA ASN A 117 2.94 0.22 -15.48
C ASN A 117 1.57 0.31 -14.75
N GLY A 118 1.28 -0.58 -13.84
CA GLY A 118 0.05 -0.57 -13.04
C GLY A 118 -0.92 -1.70 -13.35
N ASP A 119 -0.52 -2.66 -14.18
CA ASP A 119 -1.35 -3.83 -14.48
C ASP A 119 -1.47 -4.76 -13.26
N THR A 120 -0.38 -4.91 -12.51
CA THR A 120 -0.37 -5.65 -11.24
C THR A 120 0.22 -4.83 -10.10
N TRP A 121 -0.31 -5.02 -8.89
CA TRP A 121 0.13 -4.32 -7.69
C TRP A 121 0.43 -5.32 -6.58
N GLU A 122 1.59 -5.20 -5.98
CA GLU A 122 2.01 -6.04 -4.86
C GLU A 122 2.44 -5.19 -3.67
N ASN A 123 2.23 -5.68 -2.46
CA ASN A 123 2.82 -5.06 -1.27
C ASN A 123 4.34 -5.11 -1.39
N ILE A 124 5.02 -3.99 -1.13
CA ILE A 124 6.48 -3.89 -1.29
C ILE A 124 7.23 -4.98 -0.53
N THR A 125 6.76 -5.33 0.67
CA THR A 125 7.36 -6.42 1.47
C THR A 125 7.29 -7.76 0.73
N ALA A 126 6.17 -8.08 0.08
CA ALA A 126 6.02 -9.32 -0.70
C ALA A 126 6.85 -9.27 -1.99
N TYR A 127 6.80 -8.14 -2.69
CA TYR A 127 7.57 -7.91 -3.91
C TYR A 127 9.08 -8.06 -3.68
N THR A 128 9.63 -7.43 -2.65
CA THR A 128 11.07 -7.52 -2.33
C THR A 128 11.48 -8.92 -1.86
N ALA A 129 10.61 -9.64 -1.17
CA ALA A 129 10.84 -11.02 -0.78
C ALA A 129 10.88 -11.97 -2.00
N ALA A 130 10.02 -11.73 -3.01
CA ALA A 130 9.99 -12.48 -4.26
C ALA A 130 11.16 -12.10 -5.21
N ASN A 131 11.69 -10.87 -5.08
CA ASN A 131 12.76 -10.31 -5.91
C ASN A 131 13.99 -9.93 -5.05
N PRO A 132 14.76 -10.90 -4.53
CA PRO A 132 15.82 -10.63 -3.55
C PRO A 132 16.99 -9.80 -4.11
N ASN A 133 17.10 -9.68 -5.43
CA ASN A 133 18.09 -8.84 -6.12
C ASN A 133 17.55 -7.44 -6.45
N HIS A 134 16.34 -7.10 -6.01
CA HIS A 134 15.78 -5.78 -6.21
C HIS A 134 16.62 -4.74 -5.45
N PRO A 135 17.09 -3.66 -6.13
CA PRO A 135 18.06 -2.74 -5.54
C PRO A 135 17.47 -1.83 -4.46
N GLY A 136 16.15 -1.64 -4.45
CA GLY A 136 15.49 -0.70 -3.56
C GLY A 136 15.57 -1.10 -2.08
N LYS A 137 15.94 -0.13 -1.24
CA LYS A 137 15.91 -0.24 0.22
C LYS A 137 14.77 0.61 0.75
N TYR A 138 13.69 -0.05 1.15
CA TYR A 138 12.48 0.59 1.60
C TYR A 138 12.37 0.62 3.12
N SER A 139 11.81 1.71 3.65
CA SER A 139 11.46 1.85 5.06
C SER A 139 10.11 2.54 5.24
N ASP A 140 9.54 2.44 6.45
CA ASP A 140 8.26 3.06 6.82
C ASP A 140 7.06 2.60 5.97
N LEU A 141 7.04 1.32 5.59
CA LEU A 141 6.04 0.74 4.69
C LEU A 141 4.63 0.65 5.28
N ASP A 142 4.51 0.79 6.58
CA ASP A 142 3.28 0.78 7.38
C ASP A 142 2.82 2.19 7.80
N LYS A 143 3.37 3.23 7.19
CA LYS A 143 3.08 4.63 7.51
C LYS A 143 2.56 5.40 6.29
N THR A 144 2.08 6.60 6.54
CA THR A 144 1.68 7.56 5.49
C THR A 144 2.85 8.05 4.63
N THR A 145 4.07 7.84 5.10
CA THR A 145 5.30 8.26 4.41
C THR A 145 6.22 7.06 4.26
N MET A 146 6.55 6.72 3.03
CA MET A 146 7.53 5.68 2.69
C MET A 146 8.83 6.34 2.22
N LYS A 147 9.96 5.76 2.59
CA LYS A 147 11.28 6.19 2.14
C LYS A 147 11.98 5.08 1.35
N ILE A 148 12.64 5.47 0.28
CA ILE A 148 13.55 4.62 -0.50
C ILE A 148 14.95 5.22 -0.37
N ASP A 149 15.90 4.44 0.14
CA ASP A 149 17.30 4.85 0.23
C ASP A 149 18.08 4.35 -0.98
N SER A 150 18.90 5.24 -1.56
CA SER A 150 19.83 4.89 -2.65
C SER A 150 19.13 4.28 -3.87
N VAL A 151 18.28 5.07 -4.54
CA VAL A 151 17.61 4.65 -5.77
C VAL A 151 18.62 4.41 -6.90
N THR A 152 18.30 3.49 -7.82
CA THR A 152 19.15 3.17 -9.00
C THR A 152 18.35 3.29 -10.28
N ALA A 153 19.03 3.44 -11.42
CA ALA A 153 18.40 3.52 -12.74
C ALA A 153 17.49 2.33 -13.05
N ALA A 154 17.78 1.14 -12.48
CA ALA A 154 16.92 -0.04 -12.60
C ALA A 154 15.52 0.13 -11.96
N MET A 155 15.34 1.15 -11.14
CA MET A 155 14.06 1.48 -10.51
C MET A 155 13.24 2.52 -11.29
N THR A 156 13.77 3.01 -12.40
CA THR A 156 13.03 3.91 -13.31
C THR A 156 11.74 3.24 -13.79
N GLU A 157 10.67 4.01 -13.87
CA GLU A 157 9.32 3.60 -14.26
C GLU A 157 8.54 2.81 -13.20
N PHE A 158 9.12 2.43 -12.08
CA PHE A 158 8.33 1.88 -10.99
C PHE A 158 7.33 2.91 -10.46
N LYS A 159 6.13 2.42 -10.15
CA LYS A 159 5.10 3.26 -9.53
C LYS A 159 4.76 2.74 -8.15
N TYR A 160 4.39 3.67 -7.30
CA TYR A 160 4.08 3.43 -5.89
C TYR A 160 2.73 4.03 -5.56
N ARG A 161 1.95 3.32 -4.73
CA ARG A 161 0.69 3.80 -4.15
C ARG A 161 0.56 3.36 -2.72
N LEU A 162 -0.25 4.08 -1.95
CA LEU A 162 -0.60 3.69 -0.59
C LEU A 162 -1.93 2.94 -0.60
N LEU A 163 -1.95 1.73 -0.05
CA LEU A 163 -3.14 1.00 0.33
C LEU A 163 -3.48 1.36 1.77
N MET A 164 -4.71 1.73 2.00
CA MET A 164 -5.26 2.09 3.31
C MET A 164 -6.43 1.16 3.63
N GLN A 165 -6.44 0.63 4.84
CA GLN A 165 -7.45 -0.30 5.32
C GLN A 165 -7.86 0.07 6.74
N THR A 166 -9.08 -0.21 7.11
CA THR A 166 -9.55 -0.16 8.50
C THR A 166 -10.15 -1.52 8.86
N LEU A 167 -9.88 -1.99 10.07
CA LEU A 167 -10.40 -3.28 10.53
C LEU A 167 -11.87 -3.19 10.98
N ALA A 168 -12.34 -1.98 11.28
CA ALA A 168 -13.66 -1.76 11.83
C ALA A 168 -14.80 -1.77 10.80
N PHE A 169 -14.47 -1.86 9.51
CA PHE A 169 -15.46 -1.88 8.44
C PHE A 169 -15.16 -2.96 7.41
N LYS A 170 -16.04 -3.96 7.32
CA LYS A 170 -15.79 -5.17 6.50
C LYS A 170 -16.27 -5.07 5.06
N CYS A 171 -17.17 -4.16 4.75
CA CYS A 171 -17.76 -4.07 3.42
C CYS A 171 -16.99 -3.19 2.45
N ASP A 172 -16.24 -2.20 2.94
CA ASP A 172 -15.46 -1.30 2.08
C ASP A 172 -14.02 -1.22 2.60
N LEU A 173 -13.28 -2.26 2.29
CA LEU A 173 -12.05 -2.61 3.00
C LEU A 173 -10.82 -1.83 2.56
N ASP A 174 -10.78 -1.40 1.29
CA ASP A 174 -9.52 -0.97 0.68
C ASP A 174 -9.67 0.35 -0.05
N VAL A 175 -9.03 1.39 0.44
CA VAL A 175 -8.86 2.64 -0.30
C VAL A 175 -7.42 2.77 -0.75
N THR A 176 -7.20 3.03 -2.04
CA THR A 176 -5.86 3.24 -2.58
C THR A 176 -5.67 4.68 -3.03
N SER A 177 -4.48 5.21 -2.80
CA SER A 177 -4.05 6.45 -3.42
C SER A 177 -3.90 6.29 -4.94
N SER A 178 -3.85 7.40 -5.67
CA SER A 178 -3.30 7.40 -7.02
C SER A 178 -1.85 6.95 -7.00
N ALA A 179 -1.33 6.50 -8.13
CA ALA A 179 0.05 6.06 -8.25
C ALA A 179 0.98 7.25 -8.52
N ALA A 180 2.16 7.21 -7.91
CA ALA A 180 3.28 8.10 -8.23
C ALA A 180 4.42 7.32 -8.90
N GLN A 181 5.01 7.90 -9.92
CA GLN A 181 6.12 7.31 -10.67
C GLN A 181 7.46 7.77 -10.13
N LEU A 182 8.42 6.86 -10.09
CA LEU A 182 9.83 7.15 -9.86
C LEU A 182 10.57 7.18 -11.20
N THR A 183 11.26 8.27 -11.48
CA THR A 183 12.19 8.40 -12.61
C THR A 183 13.58 8.68 -12.06
N VAL A 184 14.54 7.82 -12.38
CA VAL A 184 15.91 7.92 -11.91
C VAL A 184 16.81 8.26 -13.10
N PHE A 185 17.53 9.34 -12.99
CA PHE A 185 18.55 9.76 -13.97
C PHE A 185 19.91 9.30 -13.50
N LYS A 186 20.75 8.91 -14.45
CA LYS A 186 22.16 8.68 -14.17
C LYS A 186 22.86 10.01 -13.93
N THR A 187 23.95 10.00 -13.21
CA THR A 187 24.85 11.14 -13.09
C THR A 187 25.45 11.48 -14.46
N ASP A 188 25.60 12.76 -14.74
CA ASP A 188 26.20 13.35 -15.92
C ASP A 188 26.82 14.65 -15.40
N THR A 189 28.12 14.56 -15.04
CA THR A 189 28.80 15.59 -14.21
C THR A 189 28.99 16.90 -14.96
N ASP A 190 29.35 16.83 -16.24
CA ASP A 190 29.56 18.01 -17.10
C ASP A 190 28.32 18.44 -17.88
N SER A 191 27.26 17.60 -17.87
CA SER A 191 25.98 17.85 -18.54
C SER A 191 26.09 17.86 -20.07
N ASP A 192 26.98 17.06 -20.65
CA ASP A 192 27.13 16.93 -22.09
C ASP A 192 26.12 15.93 -22.72
N GLY A 193 25.42 15.15 -21.91
CA GLY A 193 24.42 14.16 -22.28
C GLY A 193 24.97 12.71 -22.33
N ILE A 194 26.23 12.49 -21.98
CA ILE A 194 26.84 11.18 -21.78
C ILE A 194 26.87 10.95 -20.26
N PRO A 195 26.24 9.88 -19.74
CA PRO A 195 26.34 9.60 -18.30
C PRO A 195 27.77 9.19 -17.90
N ASP A 196 28.19 9.59 -16.70
CA ASP A 196 29.51 9.28 -16.09
C ASP A 196 29.93 7.81 -16.26
N GLU A 197 28.99 6.86 -16.24
CA GLU A 197 29.24 5.43 -16.40
C GLU A 197 29.84 5.06 -17.79
N THR A 198 29.63 5.89 -18.78
CA THR A 198 30.02 5.65 -20.19
C THR A 198 30.86 6.78 -20.77
N ASP A 199 31.03 7.85 -20.02
CA ASP A 199 31.93 8.94 -20.35
C ASP A 199 33.40 8.49 -20.16
N LEU A 200 34.31 9.18 -20.69
CA LEU A 200 35.76 8.93 -20.58
C LEU A 200 36.48 10.10 -19.86
N ASP A 201 35.77 11.21 -19.68
CA ASP A 201 36.25 12.47 -19.12
C ASP A 201 35.04 13.15 -18.49
N ASP A 202 34.62 12.66 -17.31
CA ASP A 202 33.34 12.96 -16.66
C ASP A 202 33.12 14.45 -16.42
N ASP A 203 34.18 15.25 -16.29
CA ASP A 203 34.08 16.68 -16.04
C ASP A 203 34.52 17.56 -17.23
N ASN A 204 34.92 16.91 -18.37
CA ASN A 204 35.34 17.56 -19.61
C ASN A 204 36.53 18.54 -19.44
N ASP A 205 37.43 18.26 -18.48
CA ASP A 205 38.62 19.09 -18.25
C ASP A 205 39.77 18.77 -19.24
N GLY A 206 39.65 17.66 -19.97
CA GLY A 206 40.60 17.18 -20.98
C GLY A 206 41.59 16.17 -20.45
N ILE A 207 41.42 15.68 -19.24
CA ILE A 207 42.13 14.57 -18.62
C ILE A 207 41.12 13.45 -18.43
N THR A 208 41.40 12.27 -18.94
CA THR A 208 40.42 11.18 -18.80
C THR A 208 40.39 10.61 -17.38
N ASP A 209 39.24 10.12 -16.92
CA ASP A 209 39.03 9.52 -15.59
C ASP A 209 40.08 8.46 -15.25
N VAL A 210 40.45 7.63 -16.22
CA VAL A 210 41.52 6.60 -16.02
C VAL A 210 42.88 7.26 -15.72
N THR A 211 43.13 8.43 -16.26
CA THR A 211 44.39 9.18 -16.02
C THR A 211 44.39 9.85 -14.67
N GLU A 212 43.24 10.31 -14.23
CA GLU A 212 43.04 10.94 -12.91
C GLU A 212 42.94 9.95 -11.78
N GLY A 213 42.73 8.69 -12.05
CA GLY A 213 42.70 7.60 -11.07
C GLY A 213 41.36 6.90 -10.94
N GLY A 214 40.41 7.27 -11.79
CA GLY A 214 39.05 6.72 -11.82
C GLY A 214 38.17 7.20 -10.64
N ASP A 215 36.98 6.69 -10.60
CA ASP A 215 35.88 7.08 -9.71
C ASP A 215 36.18 7.03 -8.20
N ASP A 216 37.24 6.36 -7.76
CA ASP A 216 37.54 6.13 -6.35
C ASP A 216 38.68 7.02 -5.80
N LEU A 217 39.39 7.79 -6.63
CA LEU A 217 40.51 8.59 -6.20
C LEU A 217 40.06 10.04 -5.88
N ASP A 218 40.19 10.40 -4.61
CA ASP A 218 39.96 11.75 -4.08
C ASP A 218 41.27 12.21 -3.46
N THR A 219 42.08 12.96 -4.24
CA THR A 219 43.47 13.29 -3.87
C THR A 219 43.55 14.42 -2.86
N ASP A 220 42.55 15.32 -2.86
CA ASP A 220 42.48 16.48 -1.96
C ASP A 220 41.52 16.28 -0.78
N GLU A 221 40.86 15.11 -0.71
CA GLU A 221 39.95 14.70 0.36
C GLU A 221 38.75 15.65 0.55
N ASP A 222 38.27 16.27 -0.53
CA ASP A 222 37.11 17.16 -0.48
C ASP A 222 35.76 16.40 -0.53
N GLY A 223 35.80 15.08 -0.70
CA GLY A 223 34.65 14.19 -0.78
C GLY A 223 34.12 14.02 -2.19
N ARG A 224 34.86 14.45 -3.20
CA ARG A 224 34.59 14.22 -4.61
C ARG A 224 35.74 13.41 -5.23
N PRO A 225 35.46 12.46 -6.12
CA PRO A 225 36.50 11.85 -6.94
C PRO A 225 37.22 12.88 -7.83
N ASN A 226 38.42 12.57 -8.24
CA ASN A 226 39.23 13.42 -9.16
C ASN A 226 38.75 13.38 -10.62
N ARG A 227 37.52 13.11 -10.85
CA ARG A 227 36.93 13.09 -12.19
C ARG A 227 36.21 14.37 -12.52
#